data_e5b8400b27e6a4cdd25c12122a3be1be
#
_entry.id   e5b8400b27e6a4cdd25c12122a3be1be
#
_cell.length_a   1.000
_cell.length_b   1.000
_cell.length_c   1.000
_cell.angle_alpha   90.00
_cell.angle_beta   90.00
_cell.angle_gamma   90.00
#
_symmetry.space_group_name_H-M   'P 1'
#
loop_
_entity.id
_entity.type
_entity.pdbx_description
1 polymer ?
#
loop_
_entity_poly.entity_id
_entity_poly.type
_entity_poly.pdbx_seq_one_letter_code
_entity_poly.pdbx_strand_id
1 'polypeptide(L)'
;MDIPLLLGVFMGVKKHKRRITPMPLTDAALRAVKPTEKLQKLFDGNGLHLAVSPKGTKSWRLKYRFQGKEKLLSLGLYPLVSLKEARERATAARKTLEAGVDPSAQRKREKYLAQNTFELIAREWHEMQSAKWSAHYAEATLNRMKRNLFPF
;
A
#
# COMPACT_ATOMS: atom_id res chain seq x y z
N MET A 1 23.14 -31.16 -62.24
CA MET A 1 21.86 -31.60 -61.62
C MET A 1 21.89 -31.07 -60.21
N ASP A 2 21.31 -29.90 -60.04
CA ASP A 2 21.38 -29.12 -58.80
C ASP A 2 20.16 -29.44 -57.94
N ILE A 3 20.40 -29.84 -56.68
CA ILE A 3 19.36 -30.09 -55.68
C ILE A 3 19.27 -28.80 -54.85
N PRO A 4 18.09 -28.09 -54.78
CA PRO A 4 17.97 -26.94 -53.97
C PRO A 4 17.80 -27.31 -52.50
N LEU A 5 18.61 -26.73 -51.63
CA LEU A 5 18.52 -26.73 -50.19
C LEU A 5 17.17 -26.18 -49.75
N LEU A 6 16.36 -26.99 -49.08
CA LEU A 6 15.14 -26.62 -48.42
C LEU A 6 15.49 -25.83 -47.12
N LEU A 7 15.32 -24.49 -47.19
CA LEU A 7 15.42 -23.62 -46.02
C LEU A 7 14.28 -23.94 -45.05
N GLY A 8 14.62 -24.63 -43.97
CA GLY A 8 13.68 -24.91 -42.87
C GLY A 8 13.22 -23.58 -42.18
N VAL A 9 11.97 -23.22 -42.45
CA VAL A 9 11.30 -22.12 -41.72
C VAL A 9 11.10 -22.58 -40.28
N PHE A 10 11.95 -22.08 -39.42
CA PHE A 10 11.82 -22.23 -37.97
C PHE A 10 10.64 -21.40 -37.51
N MET A 11 9.43 -21.96 -37.53
CA MET A 11 8.23 -21.35 -36.94
C MET A 11 8.45 -21.26 -35.43
N GLY A 12 8.83 -20.08 -34.95
CA GLY A 12 8.92 -19.76 -33.53
C GLY A 12 7.56 -19.93 -32.88
N VAL A 13 7.34 -21.04 -32.22
CA VAL A 13 6.17 -21.29 -31.38
C VAL A 13 6.22 -20.27 -30.25
N LYS A 14 5.46 -19.18 -30.39
CA LYS A 14 5.19 -18.25 -29.29
C LYS A 14 4.56 -19.05 -28.16
N LYS A 15 5.34 -19.35 -27.11
CA LYS A 15 4.82 -19.93 -25.88
C LYS A 15 3.74 -18.99 -25.34
N HIS A 16 2.48 -19.28 -25.63
CA HIS A 16 1.36 -18.66 -24.95
C HIS A 16 1.49 -19.03 -23.48
N LYS A 17 1.95 -18.10 -22.67
CA LYS A 17 1.83 -18.20 -21.21
C LYS A 17 0.34 -18.34 -20.92
N ARG A 18 -0.11 -19.59 -20.70
CA ARG A 18 -1.44 -19.84 -20.17
C ARG A 18 -1.59 -18.94 -18.96
N ARG A 19 -2.57 -18.05 -19.00
CA ARG A 19 -2.98 -17.30 -17.81
C ARG A 19 -3.60 -18.33 -16.88
N ILE A 20 -2.76 -18.93 -16.04
CA ILE A 20 -3.25 -19.70 -14.90
C ILE A 20 -3.98 -18.66 -14.06
N THR A 21 -5.32 -18.70 -14.07
CA THR A 21 -6.12 -17.97 -13.10
C THR A 21 -5.66 -18.47 -11.73
N PRO A 22 -5.02 -17.67 -10.91
CA PRO A 22 -4.57 -18.14 -9.61
C PRO A 22 -5.80 -18.60 -8.84
N MET A 23 -5.76 -19.82 -8.31
CA MET A 23 -6.79 -20.27 -7.37
C MET A 23 -6.82 -19.26 -6.21
N PRO A 24 -8.01 -18.87 -5.73
CA PRO A 24 -8.11 -17.94 -4.61
C PRO A 24 -7.33 -18.51 -3.43
N LEU A 25 -6.58 -17.67 -2.76
CA LEU A 25 -5.79 -18.05 -1.58
C LEU A 25 -6.72 -18.53 -0.47
N THR A 26 -6.24 -19.48 0.32
CA THR A 26 -6.92 -19.96 1.53
C THR A 26 -6.08 -19.65 2.76
N ASP A 27 -6.71 -19.47 3.92
CA ASP A 27 -5.98 -19.21 5.17
C ASP A 27 -5.01 -20.37 5.53
N ALA A 28 -5.37 -21.60 5.21
CA ALA A 28 -4.48 -22.75 5.38
C ALA A 28 -3.18 -22.59 4.56
N ALA A 29 -3.30 -22.19 3.29
CA ALA A 29 -2.16 -21.93 2.43
C ALA A 29 -1.29 -20.79 2.98
N LEU A 30 -1.90 -19.71 3.46
CA LEU A 30 -1.19 -18.56 4.01
C LEU A 30 -0.38 -18.90 5.28
N ARG A 31 -0.92 -19.76 6.14
CA ARG A 31 -0.24 -20.24 7.35
C ARG A 31 0.94 -21.16 6.98
N ALA A 32 0.74 -22.05 6.03
CA ALA A 32 1.73 -23.07 5.61
C ALA A 32 2.94 -22.46 4.88
N VAL A 33 2.83 -21.26 4.33
CA VAL A 33 3.92 -20.63 3.56
C VAL A 33 5.12 -20.34 4.44
N LYS A 34 6.24 -20.96 4.11
CA LYS A 34 7.55 -20.72 4.72
C LYS A 34 8.31 -19.66 3.92
N PRO A 35 9.07 -18.78 4.58
CA PRO A 35 9.94 -17.83 3.89
C PRO A 35 11.03 -18.58 3.10
N THR A 36 11.45 -18.01 1.99
CA THR A 36 12.58 -18.46 1.18
C THR A 36 13.61 -17.34 1.07
N GLU A 37 14.78 -17.64 0.52
CA GLU A 37 15.84 -16.64 0.30
C GLU A 37 15.41 -15.44 -0.55
N LYS A 38 14.39 -15.62 -1.40
CA LYS A 38 13.85 -14.57 -2.29
C LYS A 38 12.44 -14.16 -1.88
N LEU A 39 12.09 -12.92 -2.20
CA LEU A 39 10.72 -12.42 -2.04
C LEU A 39 9.73 -13.27 -2.81
N GLN A 40 8.82 -13.93 -2.10
CA GLN A 40 7.72 -14.71 -2.69
C GLN A 40 6.48 -13.83 -2.83
N LYS A 41 5.70 -14.07 -3.89
CA LYS A 41 4.41 -13.42 -4.13
C LYS A 41 3.35 -14.49 -4.37
N LEU A 42 2.35 -14.53 -3.51
CA LEU A 42 1.19 -15.41 -3.60
C LEU A 42 0.00 -14.59 -4.07
N PHE A 43 -0.47 -14.86 -5.27
CA PHE A 43 -1.52 -14.06 -5.90
C PHE A 43 -2.91 -14.60 -5.52
N ASP A 44 -3.80 -13.69 -5.10
CA ASP A 44 -5.20 -14.01 -4.80
C ASP A 44 -6.16 -13.63 -5.96
N GLY A 45 -5.65 -12.92 -6.95
CA GLY A 45 -6.41 -12.42 -8.08
C GLY A 45 -6.59 -10.90 -8.05
N ASN A 46 -7.00 -10.34 -9.20
CA ASN A 46 -7.30 -8.91 -9.36
C ASN A 46 -6.22 -7.95 -8.81
N GLY A 47 -4.94 -8.34 -8.89
CA GLY A 47 -3.81 -7.54 -8.40
C GLY A 47 -3.51 -7.68 -6.90
N LEU A 48 -4.38 -8.33 -6.11
CA LEU A 48 -4.12 -8.64 -4.71
C LEU A 48 -3.13 -9.80 -4.59
N HIS A 49 -2.11 -9.63 -3.76
CA HIS A 49 -1.14 -10.68 -3.45
C HIS A 49 -0.55 -10.51 -2.05
N LEU A 50 -0.15 -11.63 -1.46
CA LEU A 50 0.67 -11.64 -0.27
C LEU A 50 2.15 -11.68 -0.68
N ALA A 51 2.92 -10.73 -0.19
CA ALA A 51 4.38 -10.70 -0.34
C ALA A 51 5.01 -11.26 0.94
N VAL A 52 5.79 -12.32 0.80
CA VAL A 52 6.53 -12.95 1.90
C VAL A 52 8.00 -12.62 1.74
N SER A 53 8.55 -11.88 2.70
CA SER A 53 9.96 -11.51 2.70
C SER A 53 10.85 -12.68 3.16
N PRO A 54 12.16 -12.67 2.85
CA PRO A 54 13.11 -13.68 3.39
C PRO A 54 13.14 -13.69 4.92
N LYS A 55 12.84 -12.57 5.56
CA LYS A 55 12.76 -12.47 7.03
C LYS A 55 11.45 -13.02 7.62
N GLY A 56 10.57 -13.60 6.80
CA GLY A 56 9.29 -14.15 7.23
C GLY A 56 8.14 -13.14 7.34
N THR A 57 8.36 -11.86 7.11
CA THR A 57 7.30 -10.86 7.14
C THR A 57 6.34 -11.08 5.97
N LYS A 58 5.06 -11.24 6.26
CA LYS A 58 3.98 -11.42 5.30
C LYS A 58 3.19 -10.12 5.16
N SER A 59 3.17 -9.51 3.98
CA SER A 59 2.48 -8.22 3.74
C SER A 59 1.51 -8.31 2.57
N TRP A 60 0.30 -7.81 2.78
CA TRP A 60 -0.72 -7.68 1.74
C TRP A 60 -0.42 -6.50 0.84
N ARG A 61 -0.46 -6.72 -0.46
CA ARG A 61 -0.20 -5.69 -1.47
C ARG A 61 -1.20 -5.79 -2.61
N LEU A 62 -1.69 -4.63 -3.06
CA LEU A 62 -2.52 -4.48 -4.25
C LEU A 62 -1.70 -3.82 -5.35
N LYS A 63 -1.55 -4.52 -6.47
CA LYS A 63 -0.98 -3.98 -7.70
C LYS A 63 -2.11 -3.40 -8.54
N TYR A 64 -1.99 -2.14 -8.99
CA TYR A 64 -2.98 -1.44 -9.78
C TYR A 64 -2.33 -0.49 -10.79
N ARG A 65 -3.11 0.00 -11.74
CA ARG A 65 -2.68 1.03 -12.68
C ARG A 65 -3.50 2.30 -12.45
N PHE A 66 -2.81 3.44 -12.48
CA PHE A 66 -3.42 4.75 -12.40
C PHE A 66 -2.73 5.69 -13.38
N GLN A 67 -3.48 6.31 -14.28
CA GLN A 67 -2.95 7.19 -15.34
C GLN A 67 -1.80 6.54 -16.13
N GLY A 68 -1.99 5.29 -16.57
CA GLY A 68 -1.01 4.52 -17.33
C GLY A 68 0.18 3.98 -16.51
N LYS A 69 0.40 4.44 -15.30
CA LYS A 69 1.51 4.01 -14.42
C LYS A 69 1.10 2.86 -13.51
N GLU A 70 1.98 1.88 -13.37
CA GLU A 70 1.81 0.78 -12.44
C GLU A 70 2.20 1.23 -11.03
N LYS A 71 1.34 0.96 -10.06
CA LYS A 71 1.53 1.32 -8.65
C LYS A 71 1.25 0.14 -7.73
N LEU A 72 1.77 0.21 -6.52
CA LEU A 72 1.63 -0.82 -5.49
C LEU A 72 1.13 -0.17 -4.19
N LEU A 73 -0.02 -0.65 -3.69
CA LEU A 73 -0.59 -0.20 -2.42
C LEU A 73 -0.38 -1.28 -1.35
N SER A 74 0.19 -0.91 -0.21
CA SER A 74 0.26 -1.79 0.97
C SER A 74 -1.07 -1.78 1.71
N LEU A 75 -1.64 -2.96 1.98
CA LEU A 75 -2.93 -3.12 2.66
C LEU A 75 -2.81 -3.54 4.12
N GLY A 76 -1.60 -3.92 4.55
CA GLY A 76 -1.31 -4.33 5.92
C GLY A 76 -0.47 -5.60 6.02
N LEU A 77 -0.22 -6.04 7.24
CA LEU A 77 0.59 -7.21 7.55
C LEU A 77 -0.31 -8.39 7.95
N TYR A 78 -0.01 -9.57 7.44
CA TYR A 78 -0.60 -10.81 7.93
C TYR A 78 0.19 -11.28 9.18
N PRO A 79 -0.44 -11.80 10.26
CA PRO A 79 -1.88 -12.09 10.39
C PRO A 79 -2.75 -10.93 10.90
N LEU A 80 -2.21 -9.75 11.24
CA LEU A 80 -2.99 -8.61 11.74
C LEU A 80 -4.14 -8.24 10.80
N VAL A 81 -3.90 -8.34 9.49
CA VAL A 81 -4.91 -8.21 8.45
C VAL A 81 -5.19 -9.60 7.89
N SER A 82 -6.39 -10.11 8.12
CA SER A 82 -6.85 -11.40 7.61
C SER A 82 -7.00 -11.39 6.08
N LEU A 83 -7.15 -12.56 5.46
CA LEU A 83 -7.42 -12.67 4.02
C LEU A 83 -8.73 -11.97 3.64
N LYS A 84 -9.78 -12.15 4.45
CA LYS A 84 -11.09 -11.50 4.24
C LYS A 84 -10.93 -9.98 4.23
N GLU A 85 -10.30 -9.45 5.26
CA GLU A 85 -10.07 -8.02 5.41
C GLU A 85 -9.16 -7.45 4.29
N ALA A 86 -8.15 -8.18 3.86
CA ALA A 86 -7.31 -7.79 2.73
C ALA A 86 -8.11 -7.67 1.43
N ARG A 87 -9.05 -8.57 1.18
CA ARG A 87 -9.99 -8.52 0.03
C ARG A 87 -10.92 -7.32 0.12
N GLU A 88 -11.46 -7.04 1.30
CA GLU A 88 -12.31 -5.87 1.55
C GLU A 88 -11.55 -4.56 1.30
N ARG A 89 -10.35 -4.42 1.85
CA ARG A 89 -9.47 -3.26 1.61
C ARG A 89 -9.07 -3.11 0.15
N ALA A 90 -8.80 -4.22 -0.55
CA ALA A 90 -8.52 -4.20 -1.98
C ALA A 90 -9.73 -3.76 -2.81
N THR A 91 -10.94 -4.18 -2.41
CA THR A 91 -12.20 -3.76 -3.05
C THR A 91 -12.47 -2.27 -2.82
N ALA A 92 -12.28 -1.78 -1.61
CA ALA A 92 -12.38 -0.35 -1.31
C ALA A 92 -11.40 0.49 -2.14
N ALA A 93 -10.14 0.05 -2.24
CA ALA A 93 -9.14 0.73 -3.06
C ALA A 93 -9.53 0.75 -4.56
N ARG A 94 -10.18 -0.29 -5.08
CA ARG A 94 -10.67 -0.31 -6.47
C ARG A 94 -11.82 0.66 -6.68
N LYS A 95 -12.77 0.75 -5.74
CA LYS A 95 -13.84 1.75 -5.80
C LYS A 95 -13.28 3.18 -5.86
N THR A 96 -12.21 3.46 -5.09
CA THR A 96 -11.51 4.76 -5.15
C THR A 96 -10.90 5.00 -6.55
N LEU A 97 -10.32 3.96 -7.16
CA LEU A 97 -9.76 4.04 -8.52
C LEU A 97 -10.85 4.27 -9.58
N GLU A 98 -12.00 3.63 -9.45
CA GLU A 98 -13.19 3.84 -10.33
C GLU A 98 -13.71 5.27 -10.23
N ALA A 99 -13.62 5.89 -9.04
CA ALA A 99 -13.92 7.29 -8.83
C ALA A 99 -12.83 8.25 -9.37
N GLY A 100 -11.79 7.74 -10.05
CA GLY A 100 -10.72 8.54 -10.63
C GLY A 100 -9.69 9.06 -9.62
N VAL A 101 -9.69 8.55 -8.39
CA VAL A 101 -8.78 8.96 -7.32
C VAL A 101 -7.70 7.90 -7.11
N ASP A 102 -6.44 8.33 -6.93
CA ASP A 102 -5.34 7.43 -6.58
C ASP A 102 -5.39 7.05 -5.09
N PRO A 103 -5.61 5.76 -4.74
CA PRO A 103 -5.68 5.32 -3.35
C PRO A 103 -4.39 5.59 -2.56
N SER A 104 -3.24 5.55 -3.22
CA SER A 104 -1.96 5.87 -2.58
C SER A 104 -1.83 7.34 -2.21
N ALA A 105 -2.28 8.22 -3.11
CA ALA A 105 -2.26 9.67 -2.89
C ALA A 105 -3.27 10.07 -1.82
N GLN A 106 -4.48 9.50 -1.88
CA GLN A 106 -5.52 9.71 -0.87
C GLN A 106 -5.01 9.33 0.52
N ARG A 107 -4.43 8.13 0.70
CA ARG A 107 -3.92 7.67 1.98
C ARG A 107 -2.77 8.52 2.51
N LYS A 108 -1.89 9.03 1.62
CA LYS A 108 -0.85 9.98 2.00
C LYS A 108 -1.44 11.29 2.51
N ARG A 109 -2.46 11.80 1.81
CA ARG A 109 -3.17 13.03 2.20
C ARG A 109 -3.86 12.87 3.55
N GLU A 110 -4.59 11.78 3.76
CA GLU A 110 -5.26 11.48 5.03
C GLU A 110 -4.25 11.40 6.18
N LYS A 111 -3.12 10.70 5.96
CA LYS A 111 -2.04 10.62 6.95
C LYS A 111 -1.42 11.99 7.23
N TYR A 112 -1.19 12.77 6.19
CA TYR A 112 -0.66 14.13 6.34
C TYR A 112 -1.61 15.03 7.15
N LEU A 113 -2.90 14.99 6.83
CA LEU A 113 -3.92 15.76 7.56
C LEU A 113 -4.04 15.29 9.02
N ALA A 114 -3.99 13.98 9.27
CA ALA A 114 -4.02 13.43 10.63
C ALA A 114 -2.78 13.80 11.47
N GLN A 115 -1.62 13.99 10.83
CA GLN A 115 -0.37 14.35 11.50
C GLN A 115 -0.19 15.86 11.65
N ASN A 116 -0.83 16.66 10.80
CA ASN A 116 -0.72 18.11 10.79
C ASN A 116 -2.05 18.76 11.21
N THR A 117 -2.58 18.34 12.35
CA THR A 117 -3.71 19.03 12.97
C THR A 117 -3.28 20.41 13.43
N PHE A 118 -4.21 21.37 13.43
CA PHE A 118 -3.95 22.72 13.95
C PHE A 118 -3.35 22.69 15.36
N GLU A 119 -3.86 21.80 16.20
CA GLU A 119 -3.36 21.61 17.57
C GLU A 119 -1.86 21.27 17.60
N LEU A 120 -1.42 20.32 16.75
CA LEU A 120 -0.01 19.90 16.69
C LEU A 120 0.88 21.08 16.30
N ILE A 121 0.53 21.76 15.22
CA ILE A 121 1.30 22.91 14.71
C ILE A 121 1.32 24.06 15.74
N ALA A 122 0.18 24.31 16.40
CA ALA A 122 0.09 25.35 17.42
C ALA A 122 0.91 25.00 18.67
N ARG A 123 0.99 23.73 19.05
CA ARG A 123 1.85 23.28 20.16
C ARG A 123 3.34 23.41 19.82
N GLU A 124 3.77 22.99 18.64
CA GLU A 124 5.14 23.17 18.17
C GLU A 124 5.54 24.66 18.12
N TRP A 125 4.65 25.49 17.56
CA TRP A 125 4.85 26.94 17.54
C TRP A 125 4.97 27.53 18.96
N HIS A 126 4.08 27.09 19.86
CA HIS A 126 4.11 27.56 21.26
C HIS A 126 5.43 27.15 21.94
N GLU A 127 5.90 25.93 21.73
CA GLU A 127 7.17 25.46 22.28
C GLU A 127 8.35 26.28 21.79
N MET A 128 8.43 26.56 20.49
CA MET A 128 9.47 27.44 19.94
C MET A 128 9.42 28.88 20.49
N GLN A 129 8.22 29.41 20.73
CA GLN A 129 8.07 30.78 21.25
C GLN A 129 8.22 30.85 22.76
N SER A 130 7.92 29.80 23.49
CA SER A 130 7.95 29.77 24.96
C SER A 130 9.32 30.15 25.55
N ALA A 131 10.41 29.83 24.82
CA ALA A 131 11.76 30.24 25.22
C ALA A 131 11.97 31.77 25.29
N LYS A 132 11.12 32.53 24.60
CA LYS A 132 11.18 34.02 24.56
C LYS A 132 10.20 34.69 25.53
N TRP A 133 9.32 33.89 26.18
CA TRP A 133 8.25 34.40 27.03
C TRP A 133 8.52 34.13 28.51
N SER A 134 7.86 34.88 29.39
CA SER A 134 7.82 34.48 30.79
C SER A 134 7.02 33.20 30.96
N ALA A 135 7.37 32.38 31.94
CA ALA A 135 6.69 31.10 32.20
C ALA A 135 5.17 31.28 32.36
N HIS A 136 4.74 32.34 33.08
CA HIS A 136 3.33 32.66 33.27
C HIS A 136 2.60 32.98 31.95
N TYR A 137 3.23 33.75 31.05
CA TYR A 137 2.64 34.11 29.76
C TYR A 137 2.55 32.90 28.84
N ALA A 138 3.59 32.06 28.81
CA ALA A 138 3.59 30.81 28.02
C ALA A 138 2.44 29.88 28.45
N GLU A 139 2.29 29.64 29.76
CA GLU A 139 1.23 28.83 30.31
C GLU A 139 -0.17 29.39 30.02
N ALA A 140 -0.37 30.69 30.24
CA ALA A 140 -1.64 31.37 29.96
C ALA A 140 -2.02 31.27 28.48
N THR A 141 -1.05 31.42 27.57
CA THR A 141 -1.26 31.30 26.13
C THR A 141 -1.67 29.86 25.72
N LEU A 142 -0.96 28.86 26.24
CA LEU A 142 -1.29 27.47 25.98
C LEU A 142 -2.68 27.08 26.49
N ASN A 143 -3.04 27.57 27.70
CA ASN A 143 -4.35 27.33 28.28
C ASN A 143 -5.48 28.04 27.50
N ARG A 144 -5.22 29.19 26.90
CA ARG A 144 -6.16 29.87 26.01
C ARG A 144 -6.36 29.09 24.70
N MET A 145 -5.28 28.57 24.12
CA MET A 145 -5.36 27.71 22.92
C MET A 145 -6.13 26.43 23.20
N LYS A 146 -5.85 25.74 24.31
CA LYS A 146 -6.57 24.51 24.73
C LYS A 146 -8.05 24.74 24.89
N ARG A 147 -8.45 25.90 25.39
CA ARG A 147 -9.86 26.21 25.70
C ARG A 147 -10.65 26.63 24.46
N ASN A 148 -10.03 27.40 23.58
CA ASN A 148 -10.74 28.09 22.50
C ASN A 148 -10.47 27.54 21.09
N LEU A 149 -9.36 26.84 20.86
CA LEU A 149 -8.90 26.45 19.52
C LEU A 149 -8.77 24.94 19.33
N PHE A 150 -8.41 24.16 20.36
CA PHE A 150 -8.19 22.73 20.24
C PHE A 150 -9.47 21.86 20.29
N PRO A 151 -10.62 22.29 20.78
CA PRO A 151 -11.85 21.50 20.75
C PRO A 151 -12.47 21.34 19.36
N PHE A 152 -11.92 21.95 18.30
CA PHE A 152 -12.48 21.94 16.92
C PHE A 152 -11.62 21.18 15.92
#